data_7f664b60c434698151b5da880e39d6bc
#
_entry.id   7f664b60c434698151b5da880e39d6bc
#
_cell.length_a   1.000
_cell.length_b   1.000
_cell.length_c   1.000
_cell.angle_alpha   90.00
_cell.angle_beta   90.00
_cell.angle_gamma   90.00
#
_symmetry.space_group_name_H-M   'P 1'
#
loop_
_entity.id
_entity.type
_entity.pdbx_description
1 polymer ?
#
loop_
_entity_poly.entity_id
_entity_poly.type
_entity_poly.pdbx_seq_one_letter_code
_entity_poly.pdbx_strand_id
1 'polypeptide(L)'
;MLQRTKTRIEQGIVDRTETGILDKKEGKQAKSLFEKMKFRIHVEEGDIVYRLYIRQTIIKVIKFILIICYTGYYVHEIKFSVDCLVDIESLTRYRNYRCAHPLATLFKILACFYISLVVVYGLICMYTLCWMLRRPLKKKYSFESIREESSYSDIPDVKNDFAFMLHMVDQYDPLYSERFAVFLSEVSENKLRQLNLNNEWTLDKLRQRITKNFQDKLELHLFMLSGIPDTVFDLMELEVLKLELIPDVTIPPIVAQLINLREMWLYHTPAKTEAPALAFLRKNLKSLHIKFTDIKEIPLWIYSLKNLSELHLTGNLSSENNRYIVIDGLRELKRLKVLRLKSNQTKLPQVVTDVGLHLQKLSINNEGTKNMVLNSLKKMVNLSELELIRCDLERIPHSIFSLHNLQELDLKDNNLKTIEEIISFQHLHRLVCLKLWCNQIAYIPIQIGTLTNLEKLYLNRNKIEKIPSQLFYCCKLRFLDLSHNNFTNIPADTGFLQNLQYLAVTANRIENLPNELFQCKKLRTLNLGNNCLHSLPSRFGELSALTQLELRAKRLECLSVELGECRQLKRSGLVVEEDLFNTLPTEVKEQLWKADKEPEYRPLTHR
;
A
#
# COMPACT_ATOMS: atom_id res chain seq x y z
N MET A 1 2.45 9.94 -15.28
CA MET A 1 2.75 9.77 -13.84
C MET A 1 1.62 10.30 -12.96
N LEU A 2 1.26 11.58 -13.06
CA LEU A 2 0.18 12.23 -12.27
C LEU A 2 -1.20 11.53 -12.40
N GLN A 3 -1.58 11.11 -13.60
CA GLN A 3 -2.85 10.42 -13.83
C GLN A 3 -2.90 9.03 -13.16
N ARG A 4 -1.76 8.31 -13.09
CA ARG A 4 -1.64 7.02 -12.38
C ARG A 4 -1.70 7.20 -10.86
N THR A 5 -1.12 8.27 -10.33
CA THR A 5 -1.19 8.60 -8.90
C THR A 5 -2.61 8.97 -8.49
N LYS A 6 -3.34 9.72 -9.34
CA LYS A 6 -4.75 10.07 -9.14
C LYS A 6 -5.64 8.82 -9.10
N THR A 7 -5.47 7.92 -10.06
CA THR A 7 -6.25 6.66 -10.13
C THR A 7 -5.98 5.76 -8.93
N ARG A 8 -4.73 5.71 -8.43
CA ARG A 8 -4.37 4.95 -7.22
C ARG A 8 -4.94 5.55 -5.94
N ILE A 9 -4.96 6.88 -5.83
CA ILE A 9 -5.60 7.57 -4.70
C ILE A 9 -7.10 7.31 -4.71
N GLU A 10 -7.74 7.39 -5.87
CA GLU A 10 -9.17 7.11 -6.04
C GLU A 10 -9.52 5.64 -5.73
N GLN A 11 -8.71 4.67 -6.18
CA GLN A 11 -8.88 3.25 -5.86
C GLN A 11 -8.65 2.96 -4.37
N GLY A 12 -7.63 3.54 -3.75
CA GLY A 12 -7.38 3.40 -2.32
C GLY A 12 -8.47 4.01 -1.43
N ILE A 13 -9.20 5.01 -1.93
CA ILE A 13 -10.35 5.61 -1.25
C ILE A 13 -11.59 4.70 -1.37
N VAL A 14 -11.81 4.05 -2.52
CA VAL A 14 -12.95 3.17 -2.75
C VAL A 14 -12.87 1.89 -1.91
N ASP A 15 -11.67 1.29 -1.79
CA ASP A 15 -11.48 0.06 -1.00
C ASP A 15 -11.58 0.26 0.52
N ARG A 16 -11.62 1.52 1.01
CA ARG A 16 -11.67 1.84 2.45
C ARG A 16 -12.97 2.47 2.94
N THR A 17 -13.97 2.57 2.11
CA THR A 17 -15.32 3.03 2.56
C THR A 17 -15.96 2.08 3.58
N GLU A 18 -15.43 0.88 3.79
CA GLU A 18 -15.89 -0.05 4.82
C GLU A 18 -15.14 0.03 6.16
N THR A 19 -14.01 0.74 6.24
CA THR A 19 -13.26 0.91 7.51
C THR A 19 -12.84 2.35 7.74
N GLY A 20 -13.76 3.12 8.25
CA GLY A 20 -13.57 4.27 9.12
C GLY A 20 -12.58 5.38 8.73
N ILE A 21 -13.15 6.54 8.38
CA ILE A 21 -12.61 7.91 8.60
C ILE A 21 -11.18 8.14 8.11
N LEU A 22 -11.03 8.31 6.79
CA LEU A 22 -9.92 9.08 6.23
C LEU A 22 -10.05 10.53 6.69
N ASP A 23 -9.03 11.03 7.40
CA ASP A 23 -8.99 12.37 7.89
C ASP A 23 -9.13 13.34 6.70
N LYS A 24 -10.22 14.14 6.67
CA LYS A 24 -10.53 15.16 5.65
C LYS A 24 -9.35 16.11 5.37
N LYS A 25 -8.38 16.16 6.27
CA LYS A 25 -7.20 16.99 6.23
C LYS A 25 -6.15 16.48 5.25
N GLU A 26 -5.94 15.15 5.17
CA GLU A 26 -4.98 14.52 4.24
C GLU A 26 -5.44 14.65 2.78
N GLY A 27 -6.74 14.49 2.51
CA GLY A 27 -7.32 14.73 1.20
C GLY A 27 -7.21 16.19 0.73
N LYS A 28 -7.27 17.17 1.67
CA LYS A 28 -7.07 18.59 1.37
C LYS A 28 -5.62 18.93 1.04
N GLN A 29 -4.65 18.30 1.71
CA GLN A 29 -3.21 18.51 1.44
C GLN A 29 -2.81 17.95 0.07
N ALA A 30 -3.24 16.75 -0.30
CA ALA A 30 -2.99 16.17 -1.61
C ALA A 30 -3.62 17.03 -2.73
N LYS A 31 -4.82 17.57 -2.50
CA LYS A 31 -5.52 18.46 -3.43
C LYS A 31 -4.79 19.80 -3.58
N SER A 32 -4.31 20.39 -2.48
CA SER A 32 -3.57 21.67 -2.51
C SER A 32 -2.22 21.55 -3.22
N LEU A 33 -1.52 20.42 -3.05
CA LEU A 33 -0.28 20.10 -3.79
C LEU A 33 -0.54 19.96 -5.29
N PHE A 34 -1.62 19.29 -5.67
CA PHE A 34 -2.02 19.13 -7.06
C PHE A 34 -2.42 20.46 -7.71
N GLU A 35 -3.13 21.33 -6.99
CA GLU A 35 -3.51 22.66 -7.47
C GLU A 35 -2.29 23.58 -7.62
N LYS A 36 -1.32 23.55 -6.69
CA LYS A 36 -0.04 24.28 -6.79
C LYS A 36 0.76 23.84 -8.01
N MET A 37 0.85 22.54 -8.26
CA MET A 37 1.59 21.99 -9.39
C MET A 37 0.94 22.34 -10.73
N LYS A 38 -0.39 22.32 -10.79
CA LYS A 38 -1.17 22.76 -11.96
C LYS A 38 -1.02 24.25 -12.21
N PHE A 39 -1.01 25.07 -11.16
CA PHE A 39 -0.76 26.51 -11.23
C PHE A 39 0.65 26.81 -11.76
N ARG A 40 1.69 26.13 -11.26
CA ARG A 40 3.06 26.28 -11.70
C ARG A 40 3.21 26.00 -13.21
N ILE A 41 2.67 24.89 -13.70
CA ILE A 41 2.72 24.54 -15.13
C ILE A 41 1.97 25.58 -15.98
N HIS A 42 0.82 26.04 -15.54
CA HIS A 42 0.01 27.01 -16.30
C HIS A 42 0.65 28.40 -16.38
N VAL A 43 1.34 28.83 -15.34
CA VAL A 43 2.04 30.13 -15.27
C VAL A 43 3.38 30.08 -16.04
N GLU A 44 4.08 28.95 -16.05
CA GLU A 44 5.33 28.80 -16.81
C GLU A 44 5.11 28.78 -18.34
N GLU A 45 3.98 28.29 -18.81
CA GLU A 45 3.62 28.23 -20.23
C GLU A 45 2.89 29.49 -20.73
N GLY A 46 2.35 30.30 -19.82
CA GLY A 46 1.54 31.48 -20.14
C GLY A 46 2.34 32.65 -20.67
N ASP A 47 1.80 33.32 -21.70
CA ASP A 47 2.31 34.53 -22.32
C ASP A 47 1.21 35.60 -22.48
N ILE A 48 0.19 35.51 -21.68
CA ILE A 48 -1.02 36.31 -21.81
C ILE A 48 -0.86 37.64 -21.04
N VAL A 49 -0.32 37.61 -19.83
CA VAL A 49 -0.22 38.78 -18.95
C VAL A 49 0.70 39.82 -19.53
N TYR A 50 1.88 39.43 -20.01
CA TYR A 50 2.84 40.32 -20.67
C TYR A 50 2.26 40.99 -21.91
N ARG A 51 1.60 40.23 -22.80
CA ARG A 51 0.94 40.77 -24.01
C ARG A 51 -0.18 41.73 -23.67
N LEU A 52 -0.98 41.43 -22.67
CA LEU A 52 -2.08 42.29 -22.24
C LEU A 52 -1.55 43.61 -21.68
N TYR A 53 -0.50 43.56 -20.86
CA TYR A 53 0.08 44.73 -20.25
C TYR A 53 0.76 45.65 -21.28
N ILE A 54 1.50 45.10 -22.25
CA ILE A 54 2.06 45.89 -23.39
C ILE A 54 0.92 46.54 -24.17
N ARG A 55 -0.11 45.77 -24.55
CA ARG A 55 -1.25 46.31 -25.31
C ARG A 55 -1.92 47.47 -24.56
N GLN A 56 -2.17 47.30 -23.28
CA GLN A 56 -2.74 48.38 -22.45
C GLN A 56 -1.83 49.61 -22.40
N THR A 57 -0.53 49.44 -22.27
CA THR A 57 0.42 50.56 -22.23
C THR A 57 0.49 51.28 -23.56
N ILE A 58 0.50 50.60 -24.71
CA ILE A 58 0.39 51.20 -26.05
C ILE A 58 -0.89 52.00 -26.18
N ILE A 59 -2.06 51.46 -25.77
CA ILE A 59 -3.34 52.17 -25.80
C ILE A 59 -3.27 53.44 -24.95
N LYS A 60 -2.61 53.42 -23.77
CA LYS A 60 -2.45 54.61 -22.94
C LYS A 60 -1.61 55.67 -23.62
N VAL A 61 -0.53 55.31 -24.31
CA VAL A 61 0.31 56.24 -25.10
C VAL A 61 -0.46 56.84 -26.27
N ILE A 62 -1.24 56.04 -27.00
CA ILE A 62 -2.09 56.53 -28.09
C ILE A 62 -3.12 57.51 -27.55
N LYS A 63 -3.80 57.20 -26.46
CA LYS A 63 -4.76 58.08 -25.81
C LYS A 63 -4.09 59.40 -25.37
N PHE A 64 -2.90 59.34 -24.79
CA PHE A 64 -2.13 60.51 -24.42
C PHE A 64 -1.90 61.42 -25.60
N ILE A 65 -1.40 60.92 -26.75
CA ILE A 65 -1.17 61.69 -27.97
C ILE A 65 -2.47 62.35 -28.48
N LEU A 66 -3.56 61.56 -28.52
CA LEU A 66 -4.88 62.08 -28.98
C LEU A 66 -5.41 63.19 -28.06
N ILE A 67 -5.27 63.02 -26.73
CA ILE A 67 -5.70 64.04 -25.77
C ILE A 67 -4.87 65.34 -25.93
N ILE A 68 -3.56 65.25 -26.08
CA ILE A 68 -2.69 66.42 -26.26
C ILE A 68 -3.01 67.15 -27.56
N CYS A 69 -3.18 66.44 -28.68
CA CYS A 69 -3.55 67.03 -29.96
C CYS A 69 -4.91 67.71 -29.87
N TYR A 70 -5.89 67.02 -29.30
CA TYR A 70 -7.26 67.58 -29.19
C TYR A 70 -7.29 68.80 -28.25
N THR A 71 -6.78 68.70 -27.05
CA THR A 71 -6.82 69.78 -26.05
C THR A 71 -5.97 70.98 -26.50
N GLY A 72 -4.78 70.74 -27.11
CA GLY A 72 -3.94 71.78 -27.65
C GLY A 72 -4.64 72.61 -28.74
N TYR A 73 -5.35 71.94 -29.65
CA TYR A 73 -6.14 72.62 -30.68
C TYR A 73 -7.25 73.48 -30.07
N TYR A 74 -8.08 72.93 -29.19
CA TYR A 74 -9.21 73.67 -28.62
C TYR A 74 -8.80 74.76 -27.64
N VAL A 75 -7.69 74.64 -26.88
CA VAL A 75 -7.19 75.70 -25.99
C VAL A 75 -6.74 76.91 -26.78
N HIS A 76 -6.26 76.72 -28.02
CA HIS A 76 -5.86 77.82 -28.87
C HIS A 76 -7.07 78.59 -29.41
N GLU A 77 -8.21 77.95 -29.63
CA GLU A 77 -9.47 78.49 -30.11
C GLU A 77 -10.24 79.31 -29.05
N ILE A 78 -9.87 79.23 -27.77
CA ILE A 78 -10.53 79.97 -26.70
C ILE A 78 -10.27 81.47 -26.84
N LYS A 79 -11.27 82.23 -27.21
CA LYS A 79 -11.24 83.68 -27.35
C LYS A 79 -11.57 84.32 -26.00
N PHE A 80 -10.78 85.34 -25.61
CA PHE A 80 -10.99 86.09 -24.34
C PHE A 80 -12.09 87.12 -24.49
N SER A 81 -12.36 87.58 -25.71
CA SER A 81 -13.37 88.56 -26.03
C SER A 81 -14.18 88.09 -27.24
N VAL A 82 -15.44 88.30 -27.20
CA VAL A 82 -16.40 88.03 -28.27
C VAL A 82 -17.08 89.34 -28.62
N ASP A 83 -17.21 89.61 -29.90
CA ASP A 83 -17.97 90.78 -30.36
C ASP A 83 -19.49 90.51 -30.18
N CYS A 84 -20.09 91.25 -29.27
CA CYS A 84 -21.47 91.14 -28.92
C CYS A 84 -22.25 92.22 -29.72
N LEU A 85 -23.24 91.84 -30.50
CA LEU A 85 -24.18 92.72 -31.09
C LEU A 85 -25.29 93.06 -30.10
N VAL A 86 -25.43 94.36 -29.77
CA VAL A 86 -26.48 94.82 -28.89
C VAL A 86 -27.50 95.57 -29.72
N ASP A 87 -28.76 95.14 -29.67
CA ASP A 87 -29.89 95.67 -30.51
C ASP A 87 -30.58 96.91 -29.92
N ILE A 88 -29.83 97.64 -29.00
CA ILE A 88 -30.38 98.86 -28.39
C ILE A 88 -29.53 100.06 -28.82
N GLU A 89 -29.59 100.39 -30.13
CA GLU A 89 -28.84 101.47 -30.74
C GLU A 89 -29.13 102.85 -30.15
N SER A 90 -30.31 103.04 -29.64
CA SER A 90 -30.83 104.30 -29.13
C SER A 90 -30.22 104.75 -27.78
N LEU A 91 -29.67 103.84 -27.02
CA LEU A 91 -29.05 104.10 -25.69
C LEU A 91 -27.55 104.14 -25.66
N THR A 92 -26.89 103.44 -26.53
CA THR A 92 -25.45 103.17 -26.39
C THR A 92 -24.57 103.82 -27.50
N ARG A 93 -25.13 104.34 -28.57
CA ARG A 93 -24.44 104.87 -29.72
C ARG A 93 -23.46 103.97 -30.48
N TYR A 94 -23.28 102.73 -30.02
CA TYR A 94 -22.39 101.72 -30.60
C TYR A 94 -23.10 100.41 -30.80
N ARG A 95 -22.92 99.80 -31.99
CA ARG A 95 -23.56 98.54 -32.36
C ARG A 95 -22.76 97.27 -31.96
N ASN A 96 -21.49 97.44 -31.87
CA ASN A 96 -20.54 96.36 -31.54
C ASN A 96 -19.81 96.67 -30.24
N TYR A 97 -19.91 95.79 -29.31
CA TYR A 97 -19.15 95.81 -28.04
C TYR A 97 -18.27 94.59 -27.95
N ARG A 98 -17.01 94.84 -27.52
CA ARG A 98 -16.11 93.72 -27.16
C ARG A 98 -16.35 93.28 -25.73
N CYS A 99 -17.09 92.16 -25.64
CA CYS A 99 -17.43 91.57 -24.32
C CYS A 99 -16.25 90.72 -23.84
N ALA A 100 -15.73 91.02 -22.64
CA ALA A 100 -14.75 90.20 -22.00
C ALA A 100 -15.48 89.00 -21.33
N HIS A 101 -14.94 87.77 -21.57
CA HIS A 101 -15.50 86.57 -20.97
C HIS A 101 -14.63 86.10 -19.79
N PRO A 102 -14.96 86.51 -18.55
CA PRO A 102 -14.09 86.27 -17.38
C PRO A 102 -13.84 84.78 -17.12
N LEU A 103 -14.83 83.92 -17.42
CA LEU A 103 -14.67 82.45 -17.31
C LEU A 103 -13.68 81.86 -18.31
N ALA A 104 -13.44 82.52 -19.47
CA ALA A 104 -12.50 82.01 -20.48
C ALA A 104 -11.05 81.96 -19.96
N THR A 105 -10.68 82.95 -19.11
CA THR A 105 -9.37 82.99 -18.47
C THR A 105 -9.20 81.82 -17.49
N LEU A 106 -10.24 81.60 -16.67
CA LEU A 106 -10.24 80.46 -15.73
C LEU A 106 -10.15 79.11 -16.47
N PHE A 107 -10.96 78.92 -17.52
CA PHE A 107 -10.91 77.73 -18.35
C PHE A 107 -9.54 77.51 -18.98
N LYS A 108 -8.92 78.56 -19.50
CA LYS A 108 -7.58 78.46 -20.11
C LYS A 108 -6.52 78.07 -19.08
N ILE A 109 -6.54 78.64 -17.86
CA ILE A 109 -5.62 78.27 -16.78
C ILE A 109 -5.86 76.78 -16.37
N LEU A 110 -7.09 76.35 -16.19
CA LEU A 110 -7.45 74.99 -15.87
C LEU A 110 -7.00 74.01 -16.98
N ALA A 111 -7.24 74.39 -18.24
CA ALA A 111 -6.80 73.60 -19.39
C ALA A 111 -5.27 73.47 -19.47
N CYS A 112 -4.53 74.55 -19.25
CA CYS A 112 -3.06 74.50 -19.18
C CYS A 112 -2.58 73.60 -18.06
N PHE A 113 -3.19 73.70 -16.89
CA PHE A 113 -2.87 72.81 -15.75
C PHE A 113 -3.18 71.34 -16.07
N TYR A 114 -4.36 71.07 -16.66
CA TYR A 114 -4.75 69.72 -17.11
C TYR A 114 -3.74 69.18 -18.15
N ILE A 115 -3.37 69.97 -19.16
CA ILE A 115 -2.40 69.57 -20.17
C ILE A 115 -1.07 69.22 -19.49
N SER A 116 -0.58 70.02 -18.52
CA SER A 116 0.65 69.75 -17.80
C SER A 116 0.61 68.41 -17.10
N LEU A 117 -0.48 68.08 -16.40
CA LEU A 117 -0.67 66.77 -15.75
C LEU A 117 -0.73 65.63 -16.75
N VAL A 118 -1.41 65.81 -17.89
CA VAL A 118 -1.47 64.80 -18.95
C VAL A 118 -0.09 64.59 -19.59
N VAL A 119 0.72 65.65 -19.77
CA VAL A 119 2.08 65.51 -20.28
C VAL A 119 2.95 64.70 -19.33
N VAL A 120 2.88 65.00 -18.03
CA VAL A 120 3.63 64.22 -17.00
C VAL A 120 3.21 62.75 -17.03
N TYR A 121 1.90 62.46 -17.03
CA TYR A 121 1.37 61.13 -17.15
C TYR A 121 1.83 60.41 -18.44
N GLY A 122 1.78 61.12 -19.56
CA GLY A 122 2.22 60.60 -20.87
C GLY A 122 3.71 60.27 -20.92
N LEU A 123 4.56 61.11 -20.31
CA LEU A 123 5.99 60.83 -20.19
C LEU A 123 6.24 59.58 -19.36
N ILE A 124 5.51 59.38 -18.27
CA ILE A 124 5.59 58.16 -17.47
C ILE A 124 5.17 56.93 -18.29
N CYS A 125 4.09 57.03 -19.06
CA CYS A 125 3.65 55.92 -19.93
C CYS A 125 4.67 55.61 -21.03
N MET A 126 5.26 56.65 -21.64
CA MET A 126 6.33 56.50 -22.64
C MET A 126 7.57 55.86 -22.05
N TYR A 127 8.00 56.29 -20.86
CA TYR A 127 9.11 55.69 -20.13
C TYR A 127 8.84 54.21 -19.86
N THR A 128 7.65 53.85 -19.35
CA THR A 128 7.27 52.47 -19.07
C THR A 128 7.29 51.62 -20.35
N LEU A 129 6.76 52.13 -21.45
CA LEU A 129 6.79 51.44 -22.74
C LEU A 129 8.21 51.23 -23.26
N CYS A 130 9.07 52.26 -23.21
CA CYS A 130 10.48 52.17 -23.61
C CYS A 130 11.24 51.18 -22.75
N TRP A 131 11.00 51.16 -21.44
CA TRP A 131 11.61 50.23 -20.51
C TRP A 131 11.22 48.78 -20.84
N MET A 132 9.94 48.52 -21.11
CA MET A 132 9.43 47.20 -21.48
C MET A 132 9.97 46.69 -22.81
N LEU A 133 10.14 47.59 -23.80
CA LEU A 133 10.67 47.23 -25.13
C LEU A 133 12.16 47.00 -25.14
N ARG A 134 12.94 47.76 -24.33
CA ARG A 134 14.39 47.64 -24.26
C ARG A 134 14.90 46.42 -23.49
N ARG A 135 14.16 45.95 -22.50
CA ARG A 135 14.56 44.81 -21.68
C ARG A 135 13.85 43.52 -22.11
N PRO A 136 14.59 42.40 -22.16
CA PRO A 136 14.01 41.08 -22.52
C PRO A 136 13.22 40.46 -21.35
N LEU A 137 12.29 41.21 -20.75
CA LEU A 137 11.55 40.88 -19.53
C LEU A 137 10.82 39.52 -19.56
N LYS A 138 10.53 39.02 -20.76
CA LYS A 138 9.86 37.75 -21.01
C LYS A 138 10.83 36.58 -21.18
N LYS A 139 12.06 36.85 -21.65
CA LYS A 139 12.97 35.76 -22.08
C LYS A 139 13.46 34.92 -20.91
N LYS A 140 13.92 35.57 -19.86
CA LYS A 140 14.54 34.91 -18.72
C LYS A 140 14.61 35.83 -17.51
N TYR A 141 14.26 35.31 -16.33
CA TYR A 141 14.63 35.88 -15.05
C TYR A 141 15.61 34.93 -14.37
N SER A 142 16.83 35.40 -14.10
CA SER A 142 17.92 34.61 -13.54
C SER A 142 18.05 34.87 -12.04
N PHE A 143 18.16 33.83 -11.26
CA PHE A 143 18.44 33.86 -9.82
C PHE A 143 19.93 33.59 -9.52
N GLU A 144 20.84 34.04 -10.38
CA GLU A 144 22.27 33.73 -10.32
C GLU A 144 22.90 34.18 -8.99
N SER A 145 22.63 35.42 -8.57
CA SER A 145 23.11 35.98 -7.29
C SER A 145 22.64 35.14 -6.09
N ILE A 146 21.38 34.68 -6.12
CA ILE A 146 20.81 33.88 -5.03
C ILE A 146 21.40 32.48 -5.01
N ARG A 147 21.67 31.90 -6.18
CA ARG A 147 22.32 30.57 -6.28
C ARG A 147 23.77 30.60 -5.79
N GLU A 148 24.47 31.69 -5.98
CA GLU A 148 25.87 31.87 -5.51
C GLU A 148 25.92 32.11 -3.99
N GLU A 149 24.98 32.89 -3.44
CA GLU A 149 24.96 33.28 -2.03
C GLU A 149 24.26 32.25 -1.12
N SER A 150 23.39 31.39 -1.69
CA SER A 150 22.61 30.45 -0.93
C SER A 150 23.04 28.99 -1.16
N SER A 151 22.63 28.10 -0.24
CA SER A 151 22.77 26.64 -0.38
C SER A 151 21.81 26.01 -1.42
N TYR A 152 21.03 26.83 -2.14
CA TYR A 152 19.98 26.37 -3.06
C TYR A 152 20.42 26.52 -4.52
N SER A 153 21.30 25.66 -4.98
CA SER A 153 21.81 25.65 -6.36
C SER A 153 20.78 25.14 -7.40
N ASP A 154 19.66 24.59 -6.94
CA ASP A 154 18.60 23.97 -7.75
C ASP A 154 17.50 24.93 -8.21
N ILE A 155 17.57 26.22 -7.85
CA ILE A 155 16.56 27.22 -8.24
C ILE A 155 16.54 27.37 -9.76
N PRO A 156 15.43 27.04 -10.45
CA PRO A 156 15.35 27.14 -11.90
C PRO A 156 15.19 28.59 -12.35
N ASP A 157 15.75 28.94 -13.49
CA ASP A 157 15.44 30.19 -14.17
C ASP A 157 14.02 30.14 -14.73
N VAL A 158 13.28 31.22 -14.58
CA VAL A 158 11.88 31.29 -15.03
C VAL A 158 11.73 32.10 -16.31
N LYS A 159 10.69 31.85 -17.09
CA LYS A 159 10.41 32.44 -18.40
C LYS A 159 8.98 32.97 -18.49
N ASN A 160 8.67 33.64 -19.58
CA ASN A 160 7.35 34.10 -19.97
C ASN A 160 6.68 35.04 -18.94
N ASP A 161 5.40 34.90 -18.68
CA ASP A 161 4.64 35.76 -17.80
C ASP A 161 5.19 35.77 -16.37
N PHE A 162 5.77 34.66 -15.92
CA PHE A 162 6.34 34.57 -14.59
C PHE A 162 7.63 35.36 -14.45
N ALA A 163 8.53 35.31 -15.45
CA ALA A 163 9.70 36.17 -15.51
C ALA A 163 9.30 37.64 -15.55
N PHE A 164 8.29 37.98 -16.33
CA PHE A 164 7.76 39.34 -16.41
C PHE A 164 7.24 39.83 -15.05
N MET A 165 6.47 39.03 -14.35
CA MET A 165 5.95 39.40 -13.03
C MET A 165 7.07 39.61 -12.01
N LEU A 166 8.11 38.75 -11.98
CA LEU A 166 9.25 38.92 -11.10
C LEU A 166 10.03 40.20 -11.39
N HIS A 167 10.27 40.54 -12.68
CA HIS A 167 10.89 41.80 -13.05
C HIS A 167 10.06 43.04 -12.63
N MET A 168 8.71 42.89 -12.59
CA MET A 168 7.86 43.96 -12.10
C MET A 168 7.92 44.08 -10.57
N VAL A 169 8.04 42.96 -9.85
CA VAL A 169 8.19 42.92 -8.39
C VAL A 169 9.54 43.53 -7.98
N ASP A 170 10.61 43.20 -8.70
CA ASP A 170 11.96 43.78 -8.46
C ASP A 170 12.01 45.32 -8.52
N GLN A 171 11.17 45.89 -9.38
CA GLN A 171 11.06 47.34 -9.43
C GLN A 171 10.44 47.96 -8.18
N TYR A 172 9.64 47.17 -7.49
CA TYR A 172 9.00 47.62 -6.25
C TYR A 172 9.89 47.32 -5.05
N ASP A 173 10.33 46.07 -4.89
CA ASP A 173 11.25 45.64 -3.84
C ASP A 173 11.93 44.33 -4.23
N PRO A 174 13.24 44.30 -4.49
CA PRO A 174 14.01 43.11 -4.85
C PRO A 174 13.93 42.01 -3.81
N LEU A 175 13.74 42.35 -2.55
CA LEU A 175 13.65 41.36 -1.45
C LEU A 175 12.48 40.37 -1.62
N TYR A 176 11.41 40.79 -2.30
CA TYR A 176 10.26 39.88 -2.54
C TYR A 176 10.58 38.80 -3.57
N SER A 177 11.31 39.13 -4.64
CA SER A 177 11.71 38.16 -5.65
C SER A 177 12.76 37.19 -5.10
N GLU A 178 13.67 37.65 -4.26
CA GLU A 178 14.64 36.81 -3.54
C GLU A 178 13.96 35.82 -2.58
N ARG A 179 13.04 36.31 -1.78
CA ARG A 179 12.24 35.45 -0.90
C ARG A 179 11.42 34.44 -1.69
N PHE A 180 10.91 34.84 -2.86
CA PHE A 180 10.14 33.96 -3.71
C PHE A 180 10.99 32.85 -4.34
N ALA A 181 12.26 33.12 -4.63
CA ALA A 181 13.20 32.15 -5.16
C ALA A 181 13.29 30.87 -4.32
N VAL A 182 13.23 31.02 -2.98
CA VAL A 182 13.28 29.88 -2.04
C VAL A 182 12.11 28.91 -2.27
N PHE A 183 10.94 29.40 -2.69
CA PHE A 183 9.78 28.53 -2.99
C PHE A 183 9.88 27.82 -4.35
N LEU A 184 10.82 28.22 -5.21
CA LEU A 184 11.08 27.55 -6.48
C LEU A 184 12.09 26.40 -6.35
N SER A 185 12.86 26.37 -5.25
CA SER A 185 13.81 25.31 -4.96
C SER A 185 13.09 24.03 -4.53
N GLU A 186 13.35 22.90 -5.21
CA GLU A 186 12.87 21.57 -4.80
C GLU A 186 13.46 21.16 -3.45
N VAL A 187 14.72 21.53 -3.20
CA VAL A 187 15.40 21.25 -1.93
C VAL A 187 14.69 21.96 -0.77
N SER A 188 14.33 23.23 -0.97
CA SER A 188 13.60 24.01 0.03
C SER A 188 12.19 23.47 0.25
N GLU A 189 11.47 23.12 -0.81
CA GLU A 189 10.13 22.52 -0.71
C GLU A 189 10.17 21.18 0.04
N ASN A 190 11.15 20.34 -0.29
CA ASN A 190 11.33 19.06 0.40
C ASN A 190 11.69 19.26 1.88
N LYS A 191 12.52 20.24 2.21
CA LYS A 191 12.87 20.58 3.59
C LYS A 191 11.67 21.10 4.39
N LEU A 192 10.86 21.97 3.79
CA LEU A 192 9.60 22.43 4.41
C LEU A 192 8.60 21.30 4.62
N ARG A 193 8.49 20.41 3.63
CA ARG A 193 7.64 19.22 3.71
C ARG A 193 8.09 18.32 4.85
N GLN A 194 9.41 18.10 4.98
CA GLN A 194 9.98 17.29 6.06
C GLN A 194 9.75 17.93 7.44
N LEU A 195 9.95 19.25 7.58
CA LEU A 195 9.66 19.97 8.82
C LEU A 195 8.18 19.87 9.23
N ASN A 196 7.27 20.06 8.28
CA ASN A 196 5.83 19.91 8.55
C ASN A 196 5.49 18.47 8.96
N LEU A 197 6.09 17.48 8.30
CA LEU A 197 5.90 16.08 8.62
C LEU A 197 6.40 15.75 10.04
N ASN A 198 7.59 16.26 10.41
CA ASN A 198 8.17 16.07 11.75
C ASN A 198 7.33 16.75 12.84
N ASN A 199 6.77 17.92 12.56
CA ASN A 199 5.87 18.62 13.49
C ASN A 199 4.53 17.89 13.66
N GLU A 200 4.03 17.27 12.61
CA GLU A 200 2.77 16.51 12.65
C GLU A 200 2.96 15.15 13.36
N TRP A 201 4.09 14.49 13.14
CA TRP A 201 4.41 13.15 13.64
C TRP A 201 5.44 13.21 14.75
N THR A 202 5.00 13.61 15.93
CA THR A 202 5.83 13.64 17.14
C THR A 202 6.12 12.21 17.63
N LEU A 203 7.19 12.06 18.41
CA LEU A 203 7.61 10.78 18.98
C LEU A 203 6.49 10.09 19.78
N ASP A 204 5.71 10.86 20.54
CA ASP A 204 4.60 10.32 21.35
C ASP A 204 3.46 9.77 20.48
N LYS A 205 3.13 10.45 19.39
CA LYS A 205 2.15 9.95 18.42
C LYS A 205 2.62 8.67 17.73
N LEU A 206 3.90 8.58 17.41
CA LEU A 206 4.46 7.39 16.78
C LEU A 206 4.46 6.20 17.75
N ARG A 207 4.83 6.41 19.01
CA ARG A 207 4.76 5.37 20.06
C ARG A 207 3.36 4.83 20.27
N GLN A 208 2.33 5.67 20.21
CA GLN A 208 0.94 5.22 20.29
C GLN A 208 0.49 4.35 19.12
N ARG A 209 1.18 4.43 17.97
CA ARG A 209 0.88 3.64 16.76
C ARG A 209 1.73 2.37 16.64
N ILE A 210 2.69 2.17 17.54
CA ILE A 210 3.43 0.92 17.60
C ILE A 210 2.49 -0.18 18.09
N THR A 211 2.41 -1.25 17.34
CA THR A 211 1.62 -2.45 17.66
C THR A 211 2.52 -3.67 17.71
N LYS A 212 2.06 -4.72 18.39
CA LYS A 212 2.71 -6.02 18.34
C LYS A 212 2.05 -6.88 17.28
N ASN A 213 2.84 -7.47 16.42
CA ASN A 213 2.36 -8.41 15.42
C ASN A 213 2.15 -9.82 16.00
N PHE A 214 1.70 -10.77 15.18
CA PHE A 214 1.47 -12.18 15.58
C PHE A 214 2.73 -12.91 16.09
N GLN A 215 3.93 -12.36 15.82
CA GLN A 215 5.22 -12.87 16.28
C GLN A 215 5.73 -12.10 17.50
N ASP A 216 4.88 -11.29 18.13
CA ASP A 216 5.18 -10.43 19.29
C ASP A 216 6.23 -9.34 19.02
N LYS A 217 6.56 -9.06 17.72
CA LYS A 217 7.49 -8.02 17.30
C LYS A 217 6.83 -6.67 17.28
N LEU A 218 7.58 -5.63 17.69
CA LEU A 218 7.12 -4.25 17.63
C LEU A 218 7.14 -3.74 16.18
N GLU A 219 5.97 -3.36 15.66
CA GLU A 219 5.81 -2.86 14.31
C GLU A 219 5.20 -1.48 14.26
N LEU A 220 5.69 -0.67 13.31
CA LEU A 220 5.14 0.63 12.95
C LEU A 220 4.70 0.61 11.49
N HIS A 221 3.44 0.97 11.24
CA HIS A 221 2.88 1.08 9.90
C HIS A 221 2.62 2.54 9.53
N LEU A 222 3.36 3.05 8.55
CA LEU A 222 3.19 4.38 7.97
C LEU A 222 2.49 4.26 6.61
N PHE A 223 1.38 4.98 6.46
CA PHE A 223 0.52 4.86 5.30
C PHE A 223 0.19 6.23 4.70
N MET A 224 0.37 6.37 3.37
CA MET A 224 0.03 7.57 2.59
C MET A 224 0.65 8.88 3.13
N LEU A 225 1.86 8.84 3.64
CA LEU A 225 2.59 10.04 4.05
C LEU A 225 3.34 10.66 2.87
N SER A 226 3.72 11.93 2.99
CA SER A 226 4.55 12.61 2.00
C SER A 226 6.05 12.27 2.08
N GLY A 227 6.45 11.50 3.10
CA GLY A 227 7.81 11.04 3.38
C GLY A 227 7.88 10.27 4.69
N ILE A 228 9.07 9.97 5.18
CA ILE A 228 9.30 9.35 6.49
C ILE A 228 9.61 10.47 7.50
N PRO A 229 8.85 10.60 8.62
CA PRO A 229 9.23 11.53 9.68
C PRO A 229 10.57 11.13 10.31
N ASP A 230 11.46 12.10 10.55
CA ASP A 230 12.78 11.82 11.15
C ASP A 230 12.66 11.23 12.56
N THR A 231 11.60 11.59 13.28
CA THR A 231 11.26 11.05 14.61
C THR A 231 11.02 9.54 14.64
N VAL A 232 10.80 8.90 13.49
CA VAL A 232 10.72 7.42 13.38
C VAL A 232 12.03 6.78 13.77
N PHE A 233 13.14 7.42 13.43
CA PHE A 233 14.48 6.87 13.68
C PHE A 233 14.91 6.95 15.15
N ASP A 234 14.17 7.67 15.99
CA ASP A 234 14.35 7.70 17.44
C ASP A 234 13.72 6.49 18.16
N LEU A 235 12.95 5.68 17.44
CA LEU A 235 12.27 4.49 17.97
C LEU A 235 13.20 3.27 17.95
N MET A 236 14.21 3.25 18.82
CA MET A 236 15.25 2.20 18.86
C MET A 236 14.70 0.78 19.11
N GLU A 237 13.51 0.68 19.72
CA GLU A 237 12.79 -0.56 19.98
C GLU A 237 12.13 -1.19 18.75
N LEU A 238 12.03 -0.46 17.64
CA LEU A 238 11.30 -0.88 16.45
C LEU A 238 12.00 -2.06 15.75
N GLU A 239 11.23 -3.14 15.52
CA GLU A 239 11.71 -4.34 14.84
C GLU A 239 11.21 -4.44 13.38
N VAL A 240 10.01 -3.91 13.13
CA VAL A 240 9.32 -3.98 11.82
C VAL A 240 8.87 -2.59 11.38
N LEU A 241 9.37 -2.12 10.24
CA LEU A 241 8.94 -0.86 9.63
C LEU A 241 8.14 -1.14 8.35
N LYS A 242 6.87 -0.74 8.33
CA LYS A 242 5.98 -0.87 7.17
C LYS A 242 5.73 0.49 6.54
N LEU A 243 6.12 0.64 5.28
CA LEU A 243 5.92 1.83 4.47
C LEU A 243 4.96 1.49 3.33
N GLU A 244 3.82 2.16 3.27
CA GLU A 244 2.80 1.89 2.26
C GLU A 244 2.32 3.19 1.60
N LEU A 245 2.33 3.19 0.25
CA LEU A 245 1.88 4.32 -0.59
C LEU A 245 2.59 5.65 -0.27
N ILE A 246 3.87 5.60 0.04
CA ILE A 246 4.71 6.78 0.29
C ILE A 246 5.56 7.03 -0.97
N PRO A 247 5.34 8.13 -1.69
CA PRO A 247 6.13 8.44 -2.88
C PRO A 247 7.53 8.95 -2.51
N ASP A 248 8.50 8.68 -3.36
CA ASP A 248 9.86 9.25 -3.31
C ASP A 248 10.58 9.15 -1.95
N VAL A 249 10.50 7.97 -1.32
CA VAL A 249 11.18 7.70 -0.06
C VAL A 249 12.69 7.62 -0.27
N THR A 250 13.45 8.41 0.48
CA THR A 250 14.90 8.23 0.66
C THR A 250 15.15 7.79 2.09
N ILE A 251 15.78 6.62 2.26
CA ILE A 251 16.16 6.11 3.59
C ILE A 251 17.46 6.79 4.01
N PRO A 252 17.43 7.68 5.02
CA PRO A 252 18.60 8.47 5.42
C PRO A 252 19.57 7.64 6.27
N PRO A 253 20.84 8.11 6.43
CA PRO A 253 21.85 7.45 7.27
C PRO A 253 21.43 7.26 8.73
N ILE A 254 20.56 8.11 9.25
CA ILE A 254 20.04 8.06 10.62
C ILE A 254 19.26 6.77 10.91
N VAL A 255 18.85 6.01 9.87
CA VAL A 255 18.25 4.67 10.05
C VAL A 255 19.14 3.72 10.87
N ALA A 256 20.43 4.00 10.95
CA ALA A 256 21.38 3.24 11.78
C ALA A 256 21.06 3.27 13.29
N GLN A 257 20.24 4.21 13.74
CA GLN A 257 19.75 4.26 15.13
C GLN A 257 18.72 3.17 15.44
N LEU A 258 18.02 2.65 14.43
CA LEU A 258 17.08 1.54 14.59
C LEU A 258 17.82 0.20 14.72
N ILE A 259 18.57 0.02 15.81
CA ILE A 259 19.44 -1.14 16.03
C ILE A 259 18.71 -2.48 16.02
N ASN A 260 17.42 -2.48 16.36
CA ASN A 260 16.56 -3.66 16.41
C ASN A 260 15.82 -3.94 15.10
N LEU A 261 15.91 -3.05 14.11
CA LEU A 261 15.21 -3.22 12.82
C LEU A 261 15.71 -4.48 12.10
N ARG A 262 14.81 -5.42 11.88
CA ARG A 262 15.07 -6.71 11.20
C ARG A 262 14.22 -6.93 9.98
N GLU A 263 13.07 -6.26 9.90
CA GLU A 263 12.06 -6.47 8.87
C GLU A 263 11.57 -5.13 8.31
N MET A 264 11.48 -5.03 6.98
CA MET A 264 10.99 -3.83 6.29
C MET A 264 9.97 -4.20 5.22
N TRP A 265 8.90 -3.41 5.11
CA TRP A 265 7.85 -3.59 4.11
C TRP A 265 7.75 -2.34 3.26
N LEU A 266 7.89 -2.50 1.94
CA LEU A 266 7.82 -1.46 0.94
C LEU A 266 6.63 -1.73 0.01
N TYR A 267 5.45 -1.24 0.35
CA TYR A 267 4.23 -1.46 -0.41
C TYR A 267 3.91 -0.24 -1.26
N HIS A 268 4.05 -0.39 -2.60
CA HIS A 268 3.88 0.69 -3.56
C HIS A 268 4.68 1.95 -3.15
N THR A 269 5.86 1.74 -2.61
CA THR A 269 6.75 2.73 -2.04
C THR A 269 8.12 2.56 -2.68
N PRO A 270 8.44 3.31 -3.74
CA PRO A 270 9.78 3.31 -4.32
C PRO A 270 10.74 3.94 -3.32
N ALA A 271 11.71 3.16 -2.85
CA ALA A 271 12.67 3.59 -1.85
C ALA A 271 14.08 3.67 -2.42
N LYS A 272 14.75 4.80 -2.20
CA LYS A 272 16.18 5.01 -2.43
C LYS A 272 16.91 4.90 -1.11
N THR A 273 18.19 4.58 -1.14
CA THR A 273 19.05 4.55 0.05
C THR A 273 20.33 5.30 -0.21
N GLU A 274 20.83 5.96 0.82
CA GLU A 274 22.18 6.50 0.83
C GLU A 274 23.19 5.41 1.23
N ALA A 275 24.47 5.59 0.85
CA ALA A 275 25.51 4.59 1.08
C ALA A 275 25.67 4.15 2.56
N PRO A 276 25.65 5.05 3.56
CA PRO A 276 25.73 4.65 4.98
C PRO A 276 24.48 3.89 5.44
N ALA A 277 23.29 4.31 5.01
CA ALA A 277 22.03 3.62 5.30
C ALA A 277 22.05 2.18 4.73
N LEU A 278 22.52 2.04 3.49
CA LEU A 278 22.67 0.74 2.85
C LEU A 278 23.64 -0.18 3.60
N ALA A 279 24.75 0.34 4.10
CA ALA A 279 25.71 -0.43 4.90
C ALA A 279 25.05 -0.99 6.18
N PHE A 280 24.24 -0.19 6.85
CA PHE A 280 23.47 -0.61 8.02
C PHE A 280 22.41 -1.67 7.65
N LEU A 281 21.58 -1.43 6.63
CA LEU A 281 20.55 -2.38 6.19
C LEU A 281 21.16 -3.71 5.76
N ARG A 282 22.30 -3.69 5.06
CA ARG A 282 23.05 -4.90 4.67
C ARG A 282 23.44 -5.77 5.86
N LYS A 283 23.77 -5.15 7.00
CA LYS A 283 24.17 -5.85 8.22
C LYS A 283 22.97 -6.38 9.01
N ASN A 284 21.91 -5.58 9.15
CA ASN A 284 20.87 -5.80 10.14
C ASN A 284 19.57 -6.38 9.56
N LEU A 285 19.20 -6.02 8.33
CA LEU A 285 17.92 -6.44 7.74
C LEU A 285 17.93 -7.94 7.41
N LYS A 286 16.89 -8.64 7.87
CA LYS A 286 16.73 -10.09 7.69
C LYS A 286 15.55 -10.43 6.77
N SER A 287 14.49 -9.66 6.82
CA SER A 287 13.27 -9.87 6.02
C SER A 287 12.88 -8.60 5.29
N LEU A 288 12.54 -8.74 4.01
CA LEU A 288 12.10 -7.62 3.17
C LEU A 288 10.87 -8.03 2.36
N HIS A 289 9.82 -7.23 2.48
CA HIS A 289 8.57 -7.41 1.76
C HIS A 289 8.36 -6.26 0.78
N ILE A 290 8.20 -6.56 -0.49
CA ILE A 290 7.97 -5.56 -1.54
C ILE A 290 6.68 -5.89 -2.27
N LYS A 291 5.79 -4.89 -2.33
CA LYS A 291 4.59 -4.93 -3.18
C LYS A 291 4.69 -3.82 -4.20
N PHE A 292 4.59 -4.17 -5.48
CA PHE A 292 4.79 -3.25 -6.60
C PHE A 292 3.71 -3.44 -7.67
N THR A 293 3.51 -2.44 -8.49
CA THR A 293 2.65 -2.54 -9.68
C THR A 293 3.51 -2.71 -10.94
N ASP A 294 4.59 -1.94 -11.04
CA ASP A 294 5.58 -2.05 -12.11
C ASP A 294 6.89 -2.61 -11.54
N ILE A 295 7.52 -3.54 -12.25
CA ILE A 295 8.79 -4.15 -11.86
C ILE A 295 9.90 -3.12 -11.62
N LYS A 296 9.80 -1.94 -12.24
CA LYS A 296 10.73 -0.81 -12.03
C LYS A 296 10.63 -0.18 -10.63
N GLU A 297 9.56 -0.47 -9.90
CA GLU A 297 9.39 -0.01 -8.51
C GLU A 297 10.27 -0.82 -7.54
N ILE A 298 10.83 -1.96 -7.98
CA ILE A 298 11.75 -2.77 -7.16
C ILE A 298 13.09 -2.06 -7.09
N PRO A 299 13.53 -1.63 -5.89
CA PRO A 299 14.80 -0.91 -5.76
C PRO A 299 15.99 -1.82 -6.01
N LEU A 300 16.93 -1.41 -6.84
CA LEU A 300 18.12 -2.24 -7.17
C LEU A 300 19.05 -2.48 -5.98
N TRP A 301 19.05 -1.59 -4.98
CA TRP A 301 19.89 -1.73 -3.78
C TRP A 301 19.57 -2.98 -2.94
N ILE A 302 18.37 -3.56 -3.09
CA ILE A 302 17.99 -4.78 -2.35
C ILE A 302 18.95 -5.94 -2.60
N TYR A 303 19.49 -6.04 -3.81
CA TYR A 303 20.40 -7.12 -4.20
C TYR A 303 21.79 -7.02 -3.54
N SER A 304 22.09 -5.87 -2.96
CA SER A 304 23.30 -5.71 -2.15
C SER A 304 23.14 -6.17 -0.69
N LEU A 305 21.92 -6.55 -0.25
CA LEU A 305 21.62 -7.01 1.10
C LEU A 305 22.07 -8.45 1.33
N LYS A 306 23.38 -8.68 1.39
CA LYS A 306 23.98 -10.04 1.47
C LYS A 306 23.57 -10.87 2.70
N ASN A 307 23.01 -10.26 3.73
CA ASN A 307 22.54 -10.91 4.95
C ASN A 307 21.03 -11.15 4.97
N LEU A 308 20.32 -10.77 3.87
CA LEU A 308 18.90 -11.01 3.75
C LEU A 308 18.61 -12.51 3.74
N SER A 309 17.73 -12.94 4.64
CA SER A 309 17.30 -14.33 4.77
C SER A 309 15.91 -14.59 4.18
N GLU A 310 15.08 -13.58 4.09
CA GLU A 310 13.71 -13.70 3.64
C GLU A 310 13.34 -12.54 2.69
N LEU A 311 12.80 -12.88 1.50
CA LEU A 311 12.35 -11.91 0.51
C LEU A 311 10.96 -12.26 0.00
N HIS A 312 10.05 -11.30 0.10
CA HIS A 312 8.69 -11.42 -0.42
C HIS A 312 8.49 -10.40 -1.56
N LEU A 313 8.16 -10.88 -2.74
CA LEU A 313 7.85 -10.06 -3.89
C LEU A 313 6.40 -10.28 -4.30
N THR A 314 5.60 -9.23 -4.28
CA THR A 314 4.19 -9.26 -4.68
C THR A 314 3.93 -8.25 -5.78
N GLY A 315 3.56 -8.73 -6.97
CA GLY A 315 3.25 -7.88 -8.10
C GLY A 315 3.46 -8.59 -9.43
N ASN A 316 3.20 -7.88 -10.52
CA ASN A 316 3.35 -8.44 -11.86
C ASN A 316 4.82 -8.53 -12.27
N LEU A 317 5.37 -9.74 -12.23
CA LEU A 317 6.71 -10.05 -12.69
C LEU A 317 6.78 -10.38 -14.20
N SER A 318 5.64 -10.40 -14.92
CA SER A 318 5.55 -10.88 -16.33
C SER A 318 5.71 -9.78 -17.40
N SER A 319 6.16 -8.57 -17.07
CA SER A 319 6.37 -7.46 -18.02
C SER A 319 7.33 -7.85 -19.16
N GLU A 320 6.88 -7.72 -20.43
CA GLU A 320 7.54 -8.32 -21.59
C GLU A 320 8.88 -7.72 -21.99
N ASN A 321 9.16 -6.47 -21.67
CA ASN A 321 10.30 -5.73 -22.23
C ASN A 321 11.53 -5.55 -21.31
N ASN A 322 11.46 -5.91 -20.00
CA ASN A 322 12.58 -5.70 -19.04
C ASN A 322 12.77 -6.87 -18.06
N ARG A 323 12.46 -8.08 -18.45
CA ARG A 323 12.29 -9.26 -17.57
C ARG A 323 13.54 -9.70 -16.80
N TYR A 324 14.72 -9.52 -17.37
CA TYR A 324 15.89 -10.24 -16.88
C TYR A 324 16.73 -9.44 -15.89
N ILE A 325 16.91 -8.15 -16.11
CA ILE A 325 17.89 -7.36 -15.34
C ILE A 325 17.49 -7.18 -13.87
N VAL A 326 16.22 -6.95 -13.59
CA VAL A 326 15.77 -6.68 -12.21
C VAL A 326 15.74 -7.95 -11.36
N ILE A 327 15.28 -9.07 -11.91
CA ILE A 327 15.20 -10.34 -11.18
C ILE A 327 16.56 -11.04 -11.11
N ASP A 328 17.42 -10.86 -12.10
CA ASP A 328 18.76 -11.47 -12.15
C ASP A 328 19.62 -11.11 -10.92
N GLY A 329 19.42 -9.93 -10.35
CA GLY A 329 20.07 -9.53 -9.11
C GLY A 329 19.81 -10.45 -7.91
N LEU A 330 18.77 -11.29 -7.94
CA LEU A 330 18.52 -12.30 -6.89
C LEU A 330 19.71 -13.23 -6.68
N ARG A 331 20.53 -13.50 -7.71
CA ARG A 331 21.74 -14.33 -7.63
C ARG A 331 22.76 -13.83 -6.60
N GLU A 332 22.72 -12.53 -6.30
CA GLU A 332 23.61 -11.93 -5.31
C GLU A 332 23.22 -12.26 -3.86
N LEU A 333 21.96 -12.68 -3.63
CA LEU A 333 21.42 -12.97 -2.31
C LEU A 333 21.76 -14.40 -1.83
N LYS A 334 23.04 -14.69 -1.64
CA LYS A 334 23.55 -16.04 -1.31
C LYS A 334 23.09 -16.60 0.05
N ARG A 335 22.56 -15.76 0.94
CA ARG A 335 22.04 -16.18 2.27
C ARG A 335 20.52 -16.28 2.31
N LEU A 336 19.86 -16.09 1.18
CA LEU A 336 18.40 -16.15 1.11
C LEU A 336 17.93 -17.59 1.39
N LYS A 337 17.09 -17.74 2.40
CA LYS A 337 16.50 -19.01 2.83
C LYS A 337 15.02 -19.12 2.44
N VAL A 338 14.32 -18.01 2.46
CA VAL A 338 12.88 -17.93 2.17
C VAL A 338 12.63 -16.98 1.02
N LEU A 339 12.03 -17.48 -0.05
CA LEU A 339 11.57 -16.67 -1.16
C LEU A 339 10.07 -16.87 -1.36
N ARG A 340 9.30 -15.78 -1.27
CA ARG A 340 7.87 -15.79 -1.58
C ARG A 340 7.59 -14.91 -2.79
N LEU A 341 6.96 -15.48 -3.79
CA LEU A 341 6.58 -14.81 -5.03
C LEU A 341 5.06 -14.85 -5.17
N LYS A 342 4.44 -13.69 -5.22
CA LYS A 342 3.03 -13.55 -5.56
C LYS A 342 2.93 -12.78 -6.88
N SER A 343 2.59 -13.49 -7.96
CA SER A 343 2.65 -12.96 -9.32
C SER A 343 1.70 -13.74 -10.25
N ASN A 344 1.72 -13.41 -11.53
CA ASN A 344 0.97 -14.05 -12.62
C ASN A 344 1.89 -14.63 -13.71
N GLN A 345 2.88 -15.41 -13.32
CA GLN A 345 3.88 -15.96 -14.22
C GLN A 345 3.43 -17.27 -14.88
N THR A 346 3.75 -17.45 -16.16
CA THR A 346 3.54 -18.72 -16.89
C THR A 346 4.68 -19.71 -16.71
N LYS A 347 5.87 -19.24 -16.33
CA LYS A 347 7.07 -20.06 -16.12
C LYS A 347 7.88 -19.53 -14.94
N LEU A 348 8.45 -20.46 -14.18
CA LEU A 348 9.38 -20.09 -13.10
C LEU A 348 10.66 -19.49 -13.70
N PRO A 349 11.07 -18.26 -13.33
CA PRO A 349 12.30 -17.66 -13.82
C PRO A 349 13.52 -18.53 -13.49
N GLN A 350 14.47 -18.65 -14.44
CA GLN A 350 15.70 -19.44 -14.25
C GLN A 350 16.49 -19.00 -13.02
N VAL A 351 16.52 -17.71 -12.75
CA VAL A 351 17.19 -17.11 -11.58
C VAL A 351 16.67 -17.66 -10.25
N VAL A 352 15.35 -17.87 -10.14
CA VAL A 352 14.75 -18.47 -8.94
C VAL A 352 15.30 -19.89 -8.72
N THR A 353 15.54 -20.61 -9.83
CA THR A 353 16.15 -21.95 -9.78
C THR A 353 17.63 -21.89 -9.36
N ASP A 354 18.38 -20.88 -9.81
CA ASP A 354 19.78 -20.71 -9.47
C ASP A 354 19.95 -20.36 -7.99
N VAL A 355 19.11 -19.48 -7.45
CA VAL A 355 19.02 -19.17 -6.00
C VAL A 355 18.49 -20.36 -5.20
N GLY A 356 17.68 -21.18 -5.83
CA GLY A 356 17.02 -22.34 -5.25
C GLY A 356 17.96 -23.37 -4.60
N LEU A 357 19.24 -23.37 -4.98
CA LEU A 357 20.25 -24.24 -4.36
C LEU A 357 20.45 -23.97 -2.86
N HIS A 358 20.15 -22.76 -2.38
CA HIS A 358 20.30 -22.34 -0.98
C HIS A 358 18.97 -22.16 -0.26
N LEU A 359 17.86 -22.15 -1.01
CA LEU A 359 16.53 -21.96 -0.42
C LEU A 359 16.11 -23.16 0.43
N GLN A 360 15.51 -22.82 1.57
CA GLN A 360 14.81 -23.77 2.44
C GLN A 360 13.31 -23.74 2.22
N LYS A 361 12.75 -22.54 1.91
CA LYS A 361 11.34 -22.34 1.63
C LYS A 361 11.13 -21.56 0.33
N LEU A 362 10.30 -22.11 -0.54
CA LEU A 362 9.81 -21.43 -1.73
C LEU A 362 8.27 -21.39 -1.69
N SER A 363 7.71 -20.20 -1.79
CA SER A 363 6.27 -20.00 -1.90
C SER A 363 5.94 -19.27 -3.20
N ILE A 364 5.13 -19.87 -4.03
CA ILE A 364 4.64 -19.30 -5.28
C ILE A 364 3.13 -19.20 -5.20
N ASN A 365 2.61 -17.97 -5.27
CA ASN A 365 1.20 -17.71 -5.42
C ASN A 365 0.96 -17.07 -6.79
N ASN A 366 0.38 -17.83 -7.71
CA ASN A 366 0.30 -17.47 -9.12
C ASN A 366 -1.12 -17.08 -9.55
N GLU A 367 -1.58 -15.93 -9.13
CA GLU A 367 -2.95 -15.48 -9.37
C GLU A 367 -3.33 -15.43 -10.86
N GLY A 368 -4.22 -16.35 -11.27
CA GLY A 368 -4.93 -16.26 -12.54
C GLY A 368 -4.17 -16.71 -13.79
N THR A 369 -2.99 -17.33 -13.67
CA THR A 369 -2.24 -17.81 -14.82
C THR A 369 -2.38 -19.33 -14.95
N LYS A 370 -2.83 -19.79 -16.12
CA LYS A 370 -2.96 -21.21 -16.43
C LYS A 370 -1.62 -21.85 -16.80
N ASN A 371 -1.46 -23.13 -16.48
CA ASN A 371 -0.38 -24.00 -16.93
C ASN A 371 1.04 -23.52 -16.59
N MET A 372 1.29 -23.20 -15.31
CA MET A 372 2.64 -22.82 -14.88
C MET A 372 3.65 -23.98 -15.09
N VAL A 373 4.73 -23.71 -15.81
CA VAL A 373 5.80 -24.68 -16.05
C VAL A 373 6.77 -24.72 -14.87
N LEU A 374 6.83 -25.86 -14.17
CA LEU A 374 7.57 -26.05 -12.92
C LEU A 374 8.72 -27.07 -13.02
N ASN A 375 9.12 -27.47 -14.23
CA ASN A 375 10.16 -28.50 -14.45
C ASN A 375 11.51 -28.16 -13.80
N SER A 376 11.79 -26.89 -13.60
CA SER A 376 13.05 -26.42 -13.00
C SER A 376 13.14 -26.65 -11.49
N LEU A 377 12.03 -26.92 -10.80
CA LEU A 377 12.00 -27.20 -9.35
C LEU A 377 12.90 -28.39 -8.95
N LYS A 378 13.06 -29.38 -9.84
CA LYS A 378 13.91 -30.55 -9.59
C LYS A 378 15.35 -30.24 -9.18
N LYS A 379 15.83 -29.03 -9.47
CA LYS A 379 17.18 -28.58 -9.08
C LYS A 379 17.29 -28.06 -7.65
N MET A 380 16.15 -27.78 -6.98
CA MET A 380 16.10 -27.15 -5.66
C MET A 380 16.09 -28.18 -4.53
N VAL A 381 17.10 -29.06 -4.51
CA VAL A 381 17.16 -30.24 -3.63
C VAL A 381 17.19 -29.92 -2.13
N ASN A 382 17.52 -28.70 -1.74
CA ASN A 382 17.60 -28.28 -0.34
C ASN A 382 16.29 -27.73 0.22
N LEU A 383 15.22 -27.66 -0.61
CA LEU A 383 13.92 -27.22 -0.12
C LEU A 383 13.37 -28.14 0.96
N SER A 384 13.00 -27.55 2.09
CA SER A 384 12.23 -28.19 3.16
C SER A 384 10.75 -27.85 3.10
N GLU A 385 10.39 -26.67 2.56
CA GLU A 385 9.02 -26.22 2.42
C GLU A 385 8.75 -25.70 1.02
N LEU A 386 7.69 -26.20 0.38
CA LEU A 386 7.23 -25.78 -0.94
C LEU A 386 5.74 -25.44 -0.90
N GLU A 387 5.40 -24.22 -1.25
CA GLU A 387 4.03 -23.74 -1.39
C GLU A 387 3.78 -23.36 -2.86
N LEU A 388 2.82 -24.04 -3.52
CA LEU A 388 2.35 -23.75 -4.87
C LEU A 388 0.86 -23.45 -4.82
N ILE A 389 0.52 -22.17 -4.62
CA ILE A 389 -0.83 -21.72 -4.35
C ILE A 389 -1.41 -21.07 -5.61
N ARG A 390 -2.63 -21.40 -5.99
CA ARG A 390 -3.33 -20.82 -7.16
C ARG A 390 -2.51 -20.91 -8.46
N CYS A 391 -1.76 -22.01 -8.62
CA CYS A 391 -0.95 -22.27 -9.81
C CYS A 391 -1.72 -23.00 -10.91
N ASP A 392 -3.04 -23.18 -10.75
CA ASP A 392 -3.94 -23.90 -11.66
C ASP A 392 -3.45 -25.32 -12.00
N LEU A 393 -2.88 -26.01 -11.02
CA LEU A 393 -2.36 -27.36 -11.18
C LEU A 393 -3.52 -28.36 -11.26
N GLU A 394 -3.59 -29.12 -12.35
CA GLU A 394 -4.54 -30.21 -12.49
C GLU A 394 -4.01 -31.55 -11.94
N ARG A 395 -2.67 -31.67 -11.84
CA ARG A 395 -1.93 -32.81 -11.28
C ARG A 395 -0.71 -32.35 -10.50
N ILE A 396 -0.20 -33.22 -9.63
CA ILE A 396 1.03 -32.94 -8.88
C ILE A 396 2.25 -32.97 -9.82
N PRO A 397 3.05 -31.89 -9.90
CA PRO A 397 4.20 -31.82 -10.81
C PRO A 397 5.27 -32.85 -10.47
N HIS A 398 5.74 -33.60 -11.46
CA HIS A 398 6.80 -34.62 -11.29
C HIS A 398 8.12 -34.07 -10.75
N SER A 399 8.40 -32.78 -10.97
CA SER A 399 9.60 -32.12 -10.45
C SER A 399 9.68 -32.11 -8.92
N ILE A 400 8.55 -32.27 -8.22
CA ILE A 400 8.49 -32.29 -6.74
C ILE A 400 9.13 -33.57 -6.20
N PHE A 401 9.06 -34.68 -6.92
CA PHE A 401 9.54 -36.00 -6.43
C PHE A 401 11.08 -36.07 -6.26
N SER A 402 11.80 -35.13 -6.85
CA SER A 402 13.26 -35.00 -6.66
C SER A 402 13.65 -34.24 -5.39
N LEU A 403 12.67 -33.67 -4.65
CA LEU A 403 12.91 -32.82 -3.46
C LEU A 403 12.99 -33.67 -2.18
N HIS A 404 14.02 -34.50 -2.04
CA HIS A 404 14.13 -35.48 -0.94
C HIS A 404 14.19 -34.87 0.46
N ASN A 405 14.50 -33.57 0.60
CA ASN A 405 14.53 -32.87 1.87
C ASN A 405 13.18 -32.22 2.24
N LEU A 406 12.15 -32.37 1.39
CA LEU A 406 10.85 -31.73 1.58
C LEU A 406 10.14 -32.28 2.82
N GLN A 407 9.78 -31.39 3.73
CA GLN A 407 9.04 -31.68 4.98
C GLN A 407 7.59 -31.19 4.88
N GLU A 408 7.36 -30.07 4.20
CA GLU A 408 6.04 -29.50 4.02
C GLU A 408 5.76 -29.21 2.54
N LEU A 409 4.63 -29.71 2.05
CA LEU A 409 4.12 -29.43 0.69
C LEU A 409 2.72 -28.83 0.81
N ASP A 410 2.54 -27.60 0.32
CA ASP A 410 1.26 -26.91 0.24
C ASP A 410 0.85 -26.68 -1.21
N LEU A 411 -0.22 -27.36 -1.65
CA LEU A 411 -0.81 -27.26 -2.97
C LEU A 411 -2.25 -26.72 -2.92
N LYS A 412 -2.56 -25.89 -1.94
CA LYS A 412 -3.90 -25.34 -1.75
C LYS A 412 -4.36 -24.47 -2.92
N ASP A 413 -5.67 -24.32 -3.05
CA ASP A 413 -6.31 -23.45 -4.04
C ASP A 413 -5.83 -23.76 -5.47
N ASN A 414 -5.75 -25.04 -5.85
CA ASN A 414 -5.44 -25.49 -7.20
C ASN A 414 -6.65 -26.24 -7.83
N ASN A 415 -6.42 -26.86 -8.98
CA ASN A 415 -7.42 -27.59 -9.76
C ASN A 415 -7.19 -29.11 -9.76
N LEU A 416 -6.51 -29.64 -8.71
CA LEU A 416 -6.16 -31.06 -8.63
C LEU A 416 -7.44 -31.93 -8.61
N LYS A 417 -7.61 -32.74 -9.64
CA LYS A 417 -8.74 -33.69 -9.78
C LYS A 417 -8.37 -35.06 -9.20
N THR A 418 -7.12 -35.45 -9.36
CA THR A 418 -6.55 -36.71 -8.86
C THR A 418 -5.22 -36.44 -8.19
N ILE A 419 -4.80 -37.35 -7.32
CA ILE A 419 -3.51 -37.35 -6.62
C ILE A 419 -2.84 -38.72 -6.71
N GLU A 420 -2.99 -39.41 -7.85
CA GLU A 420 -2.38 -40.73 -8.08
C GLU A 420 -0.86 -40.70 -7.99
N GLU A 421 -0.27 -39.55 -8.32
CA GLU A 421 1.16 -39.31 -8.22
C GLU A 421 1.73 -39.46 -6.78
N ILE A 422 0.87 -39.58 -5.76
CA ILE A 422 1.27 -39.87 -4.36
C ILE A 422 2.11 -41.14 -4.26
N ILE A 423 1.97 -42.11 -5.19
CA ILE A 423 2.83 -43.28 -5.23
C ILE A 423 4.32 -42.90 -5.29
N SER A 424 4.64 -41.80 -5.97
CA SER A 424 6.02 -41.31 -6.09
C SER A 424 6.52 -40.58 -4.84
N PHE A 425 5.62 -40.27 -3.88
CA PHE A 425 5.99 -39.64 -2.62
C PHE A 425 6.70 -40.60 -1.65
N GLN A 426 6.72 -41.91 -1.93
CA GLN A 426 7.53 -42.86 -1.18
C GLN A 426 9.01 -42.44 -1.07
N HIS A 427 9.52 -41.63 -2.03
CA HIS A 427 10.87 -41.10 -2.02
C HIS A 427 11.04 -39.84 -1.12
N LEU A 428 9.91 -39.23 -0.70
CA LEU A 428 9.90 -38.04 0.16
C LEU A 428 9.86 -38.45 1.64
N HIS A 429 10.90 -39.16 2.10
CA HIS A 429 10.95 -39.74 3.46
C HIS A 429 10.86 -38.72 4.60
N ARG A 430 11.09 -37.42 4.31
CA ARG A 430 11.02 -36.34 5.28
C ARG A 430 9.67 -35.61 5.29
N LEU A 431 8.73 -35.98 4.43
CA LEU A 431 7.42 -35.30 4.33
C LEU A 431 6.58 -35.56 5.58
N VAL A 432 6.29 -34.49 6.31
CA VAL A 432 5.56 -34.46 7.57
C VAL A 432 4.21 -33.77 7.43
N CYS A 433 4.11 -32.81 6.53
CA CYS A 433 2.90 -32.00 6.34
C CYS A 433 2.51 -31.95 4.86
N LEU A 434 1.27 -32.35 4.56
CA LEU A 434 0.71 -32.30 3.20
C LEU A 434 -0.60 -31.53 3.22
N LYS A 435 -0.64 -30.41 2.47
CA LYS A 435 -1.81 -29.54 2.36
C LYS A 435 -2.35 -29.57 0.93
N LEU A 436 -3.54 -30.15 0.77
CA LEU A 436 -4.26 -30.31 -0.50
C LEU A 436 -5.66 -29.69 -0.46
N TRP A 437 -5.92 -28.80 0.47
CA TRP A 437 -7.23 -28.20 0.68
C TRP A 437 -7.62 -27.21 -0.43
N CYS A 438 -8.90 -26.98 -0.61
CA CYS A 438 -9.44 -26.16 -1.71
C CYS A 438 -8.98 -26.64 -3.09
N ASN A 439 -9.24 -27.93 -3.38
CA ASN A 439 -9.00 -28.54 -4.69
C ASN A 439 -10.28 -29.22 -5.19
N GLN A 440 -10.17 -30.10 -6.21
CA GLN A 440 -11.28 -30.85 -6.78
C GLN A 440 -11.07 -32.36 -6.68
N ILE A 441 -10.30 -32.81 -5.70
CA ILE A 441 -9.93 -34.23 -5.51
C ILE A 441 -11.19 -35.03 -5.21
N ALA A 442 -11.43 -36.05 -6.03
CA ALA A 442 -12.61 -36.94 -5.89
C ALA A 442 -12.33 -38.18 -5.04
N TYR A 443 -11.10 -38.66 -5.00
CA TYR A 443 -10.73 -39.85 -4.22
C TYR A 443 -9.28 -39.75 -3.71
N ILE A 444 -9.03 -40.46 -2.60
CA ILE A 444 -7.69 -40.63 -2.01
C ILE A 444 -7.18 -42.01 -2.47
N PRO A 445 -6.03 -42.08 -3.17
CA PRO A 445 -5.47 -43.35 -3.60
C PRO A 445 -4.92 -44.13 -2.40
N ILE A 446 -4.98 -45.48 -2.50
CA ILE A 446 -4.52 -46.38 -1.45
C ILE A 446 -3.05 -46.20 -1.08
N GLN A 447 -2.26 -45.70 -2.02
CA GLN A 447 -0.83 -45.40 -1.84
C GLN A 447 -0.56 -44.28 -0.79
N ILE A 448 -1.60 -43.56 -0.34
CA ILE A 448 -1.46 -42.62 0.77
C ILE A 448 -0.84 -43.27 2.01
N GLY A 449 -1.07 -44.56 2.24
CA GLY A 449 -0.53 -45.34 3.34
C GLY A 449 0.99 -45.50 3.34
N THR A 450 1.66 -45.23 2.22
CA THR A 450 3.13 -45.22 2.14
C THR A 450 3.77 -44.04 2.84
N LEU A 451 2.99 -42.98 3.14
CA LEU A 451 3.43 -41.76 3.82
C LEU A 451 3.52 -41.94 5.33
N THR A 452 4.28 -42.94 5.80
CA THR A 452 4.32 -43.33 7.23
C THR A 452 4.87 -42.25 8.16
N ASN A 453 5.55 -41.22 7.64
CA ASN A 453 6.10 -40.10 8.42
C ASN A 453 5.14 -38.89 8.49
N LEU A 454 3.97 -38.97 7.82
CA LEU A 454 3.02 -37.87 7.77
C LEU A 454 2.40 -37.61 9.16
N GLU A 455 2.50 -36.38 9.63
CA GLU A 455 1.91 -35.92 10.89
C GLU A 455 0.68 -35.03 10.67
N LYS A 456 0.63 -34.29 9.54
CA LYS A 456 -0.46 -33.35 9.24
C LYS A 456 -0.96 -33.55 7.81
N LEU A 457 -2.26 -33.74 7.68
CA LEU A 457 -2.93 -33.90 6.38
C LEU A 457 -4.17 -32.99 6.32
N TYR A 458 -4.17 -32.09 5.33
CA TYR A 458 -5.27 -31.18 5.05
C TYR A 458 -5.89 -31.54 3.71
N LEU A 459 -7.10 -32.08 3.72
CA LEU A 459 -7.89 -32.45 2.55
C LEU A 459 -9.26 -31.74 2.52
N ASN A 460 -9.44 -30.73 3.37
CA ASN A 460 -10.70 -30.01 3.47
C ASN A 460 -11.02 -29.25 2.17
N ARG A 461 -12.32 -29.04 1.91
CA ARG A 461 -12.84 -28.39 0.71
C ARG A 461 -12.38 -29.07 -0.58
N ASN A 462 -12.73 -30.36 -0.69
CA ASN A 462 -12.57 -31.20 -1.86
C ASN A 462 -13.89 -31.87 -2.23
N LYS A 463 -13.87 -32.89 -3.09
CA LYS A 463 -15.06 -33.67 -3.52
C LYS A 463 -14.96 -35.14 -3.12
N ILE A 464 -14.19 -35.44 -2.08
CA ILE A 464 -13.88 -36.83 -1.69
C ILE A 464 -15.11 -37.50 -1.07
N GLU A 465 -15.41 -38.70 -1.53
CA GLU A 465 -16.57 -39.47 -1.07
C GLU A 465 -16.19 -40.59 -0.10
N LYS A 466 -14.99 -41.16 -0.25
CA LYS A 466 -14.53 -42.31 0.56
C LYS A 466 -13.13 -42.14 1.07
N ILE A 467 -12.87 -42.59 2.29
CA ILE A 467 -11.55 -42.65 2.91
C ILE A 467 -11.02 -44.08 2.75
N PRO A 468 -9.85 -44.31 2.13
CA PRO A 468 -9.28 -45.65 2.03
C PRO A 468 -8.71 -46.08 3.39
N SER A 469 -8.86 -47.33 3.78
CA SER A 469 -8.30 -47.89 5.02
C SER A 469 -6.79 -47.69 5.13
N GLN A 470 -6.09 -47.67 4.02
CA GLN A 470 -4.62 -47.43 4.00
C GLN A 470 -4.20 -46.08 4.55
N LEU A 471 -5.05 -45.05 4.56
CA LEU A 471 -4.76 -43.76 5.20
C LEU A 471 -4.39 -43.96 6.68
N PHE A 472 -5.02 -44.90 7.34
CA PHE A 472 -4.85 -45.15 8.78
C PHE A 472 -3.54 -45.88 9.12
N TYR A 473 -2.75 -46.31 8.11
CA TYR A 473 -1.40 -46.80 8.29
C TYR A 473 -0.38 -45.65 8.54
N CYS A 474 -0.80 -44.40 8.32
CA CYS A 474 -0.04 -43.22 8.71
C CYS A 474 -0.09 -43.01 10.24
N CYS A 475 0.46 -43.94 11.03
CA CYS A 475 0.35 -43.96 12.48
C CYS A 475 0.92 -42.74 13.22
N LYS A 476 1.75 -41.92 12.55
CA LYS A 476 2.29 -40.66 13.10
C LYS A 476 1.32 -39.51 12.98
N LEU A 477 0.17 -39.67 12.30
CA LEU A 477 -0.77 -38.60 12.03
C LEU A 477 -1.32 -38.02 13.33
N ARG A 478 -1.20 -36.71 13.49
CA ARG A 478 -1.69 -35.92 14.63
C ARG A 478 -2.80 -34.98 14.26
N PHE A 479 -2.78 -34.52 13.01
CA PHE A 479 -3.74 -33.55 12.49
C PHE A 479 -4.35 -34.06 11.18
N LEU A 480 -5.68 -34.21 11.16
CA LEU A 480 -6.42 -34.62 9.98
C LEU A 480 -7.64 -33.73 9.78
N ASP A 481 -7.65 -32.95 8.70
CA ASP A 481 -8.81 -32.15 8.31
C ASP A 481 -9.40 -32.63 6.99
N LEU A 482 -10.61 -33.18 7.09
CA LEU A 482 -11.43 -33.71 6.00
C LEU A 482 -12.73 -32.91 5.82
N SER A 483 -12.83 -31.73 6.41
CA SER A 483 -14.06 -30.92 6.40
C SER A 483 -14.43 -30.47 4.98
N HIS A 484 -15.73 -30.21 4.76
CA HIS A 484 -16.25 -29.78 3.47
C HIS A 484 -15.91 -30.75 2.33
N ASN A 485 -16.30 -32.00 2.48
CA ASN A 485 -16.23 -33.07 1.49
C ASN A 485 -17.58 -33.76 1.36
N ASN A 486 -17.62 -34.95 0.76
CA ASN A 486 -18.83 -35.72 0.52
C ASN A 486 -18.87 -37.06 1.31
N PHE A 487 -18.10 -37.16 2.41
CA PHE A 487 -18.05 -38.42 3.19
C PHE A 487 -19.40 -38.78 3.80
N THR A 488 -19.78 -40.07 3.69
CA THR A 488 -20.98 -40.63 4.33
C THR A 488 -20.64 -41.37 5.60
N ASN A 489 -19.43 -41.87 5.74
CA ASN A 489 -18.98 -42.61 6.93
C ASN A 489 -17.49 -42.41 7.18
N ILE A 490 -17.07 -42.70 8.40
CA ILE A 490 -15.67 -42.77 8.82
C ILE A 490 -15.33 -44.24 9.00
N PRO A 491 -14.27 -44.78 8.36
CA PRO A 491 -13.89 -46.18 8.53
C PRO A 491 -13.48 -46.52 9.97
N ALA A 492 -13.76 -47.79 10.39
CA ALA A 492 -13.37 -48.31 11.68
C ALA A 492 -11.84 -48.26 11.91
N ASP A 493 -11.07 -48.40 10.84
CA ASP A 493 -9.60 -48.32 10.86
C ASP A 493 -9.07 -46.99 11.45
N THR A 494 -9.91 -45.95 11.61
CA THR A 494 -9.56 -44.68 12.30
C THR A 494 -8.98 -44.93 13.69
N GLY A 495 -9.37 -46.02 14.38
CA GLY A 495 -8.81 -46.40 15.66
C GLY A 495 -7.31 -46.67 15.66
N PHE A 496 -6.69 -46.97 14.52
CA PHE A 496 -5.22 -47.13 14.42
C PHE A 496 -4.43 -45.82 14.59
N LEU A 497 -5.09 -44.67 14.45
CA LEU A 497 -4.43 -43.35 14.59
C LEU A 497 -4.24 -42.97 16.08
N GLN A 498 -3.46 -43.73 16.81
CA GLN A 498 -3.21 -43.55 18.26
C GLN A 498 -2.56 -42.21 18.62
N ASN A 499 -1.99 -41.49 17.65
CA ASN A 499 -1.37 -40.18 17.85
C ASN A 499 -2.26 -39.02 17.45
N LEU A 500 -3.47 -39.27 16.94
CA LEU A 500 -4.39 -38.23 16.44
C LEU A 500 -4.80 -37.29 17.57
N GLN A 501 -4.61 -35.99 17.36
CA GLN A 501 -4.96 -34.93 18.30
C GLN A 501 -6.06 -34.02 17.78
N TYR A 502 -6.13 -33.86 16.46
CA TYR A 502 -7.11 -33.03 15.79
C TYR A 502 -7.78 -33.80 14.66
N LEU A 503 -9.11 -33.91 14.71
CA LEU A 503 -9.92 -34.44 13.63
C LEU A 503 -11.04 -33.47 13.31
N ALA A 504 -11.09 -32.99 12.07
CA ALA A 504 -12.21 -32.23 11.58
C ALA A 504 -12.85 -32.92 10.38
N VAL A 505 -14.13 -33.14 10.46
CA VAL A 505 -15.00 -33.70 9.41
C VAL A 505 -16.26 -32.85 9.22
N THR A 506 -16.20 -31.59 9.62
CA THR A 506 -17.33 -30.65 9.52
C THR A 506 -17.82 -30.53 8.08
N ALA A 507 -19.12 -30.34 7.89
CA ALA A 507 -19.76 -30.18 6.59
C ALA A 507 -19.47 -31.33 5.62
N ASN A 508 -19.85 -32.53 6.07
CA ASN A 508 -19.90 -33.75 5.29
C ASN A 508 -21.33 -34.33 5.35
N ARG A 509 -21.50 -35.64 5.03
CA ARG A 509 -22.78 -36.35 5.06
C ARG A 509 -22.75 -37.55 6.02
N ILE A 510 -21.95 -37.44 7.09
CA ILE A 510 -21.73 -38.54 8.04
C ILE A 510 -22.98 -38.75 8.86
N GLU A 511 -23.47 -39.98 8.85
CA GLU A 511 -24.67 -40.40 9.61
C GLU A 511 -24.32 -41.05 10.95
N ASN A 512 -23.21 -41.79 11.02
CA ASN A 512 -22.75 -42.50 12.20
C ASN A 512 -21.26 -42.42 12.41
N LEU A 513 -20.82 -42.48 13.66
CA LEU A 513 -19.42 -42.54 14.04
C LEU A 513 -19.02 -43.97 14.39
N PRO A 514 -17.86 -44.47 13.93
CA PRO A 514 -17.38 -45.80 14.28
C PRO A 514 -16.95 -45.85 15.75
N ASN A 515 -17.17 -46.96 16.41
CA ASN A 515 -16.76 -47.16 17.79
C ASN A 515 -15.24 -47.10 17.99
N GLU A 516 -14.49 -47.45 16.98
CA GLU A 516 -13.03 -47.48 16.98
C GLU A 516 -12.43 -46.10 17.06
N LEU A 517 -13.15 -45.03 16.62
CA LEU A 517 -12.71 -43.65 16.77
C LEU A 517 -12.39 -43.30 18.24
N PHE A 518 -13.11 -43.87 19.19
CA PHE A 518 -12.93 -43.62 20.63
C PHE A 518 -11.67 -44.26 21.21
N GLN A 519 -10.95 -45.08 20.42
CA GLN A 519 -9.62 -45.58 20.76
C GLN A 519 -8.54 -44.49 20.60
N CYS A 520 -8.83 -43.39 19.90
CA CYS A 520 -7.90 -42.26 19.73
C CYS A 520 -7.80 -41.43 21.03
N LYS A 521 -7.20 -41.96 22.09
CA LYS A 521 -7.16 -41.35 23.43
C LYS A 521 -6.41 -40.01 23.51
N LYS A 522 -5.63 -39.65 22.49
CA LYS A 522 -4.91 -38.35 22.41
C LYS A 522 -5.71 -37.27 21.69
N LEU A 523 -6.94 -37.55 21.24
CA LEU A 523 -7.78 -36.61 20.50
C LEU A 523 -8.20 -35.46 21.42
N ARG A 524 -7.80 -34.24 21.03
CA ARG A 524 -8.08 -32.99 21.76
C ARG A 524 -9.18 -32.17 21.12
N THR A 525 -9.22 -32.17 19.80
CA THR A 525 -10.22 -31.41 19.03
C THR A 525 -10.95 -32.36 18.08
N LEU A 526 -12.27 -32.37 18.15
CA LEU A 526 -13.16 -33.14 17.29
C LEU A 526 -14.24 -32.21 16.72
N ASN A 527 -14.20 -31.92 15.43
CA ASN A 527 -15.18 -31.06 14.75
C ASN A 527 -16.08 -31.91 13.85
N LEU A 528 -17.34 -32.05 14.24
CA LEU A 528 -18.36 -32.87 13.59
C LEU A 528 -19.53 -32.04 13.04
N GLY A 529 -19.47 -30.71 13.13
CA GLY A 529 -20.55 -29.80 12.77
C GLY A 529 -21.05 -29.98 11.33
N ASN A 530 -22.30 -29.67 11.09
CA ASN A 530 -22.94 -29.73 9.77
C ASN A 530 -22.82 -31.10 9.07
N ASN A 531 -23.09 -32.18 9.82
CA ASN A 531 -23.22 -33.55 9.32
C ASN A 531 -24.67 -34.04 9.45
N CYS A 532 -24.91 -35.31 9.13
CA CYS A 532 -26.22 -35.96 9.20
C CYS A 532 -26.36 -36.87 10.45
N LEU A 533 -25.60 -36.60 11.51
CA LEU A 533 -25.63 -37.40 12.75
C LEU A 533 -27.00 -37.34 13.39
N HIS A 534 -27.56 -38.52 13.76
CA HIS A 534 -28.83 -38.66 14.47
C HIS A 534 -28.64 -38.83 15.96
N SER A 535 -27.59 -39.53 16.37
CA SER A 535 -27.23 -39.77 17.75
C SER A 535 -25.72 -39.79 17.96
N LEU A 536 -25.28 -39.61 19.18
CA LEU A 536 -23.89 -39.77 19.59
C LEU A 536 -23.69 -41.11 20.28
N PRO A 537 -22.61 -41.86 19.95
CA PRO A 537 -22.27 -43.09 20.66
C PRO A 537 -21.98 -42.84 22.13
N SER A 538 -22.36 -43.77 23.00
CA SER A 538 -22.08 -43.70 24.45
C SER A 538 -20.60 -43.72 24.80
N ARG A 539 -19.73 -44.16 23.89
CA ARG A 539 -18.28 -44.22 24.09
C ARG A 539 -17.56 -42.86 24.04
N PHE A 540 -18.28 -41.75 23.90
CA PHE A 540 -17.67 -40.40 23.92
C PHE A 540 -16.86 -40.16 25.20
N GLY A 541 -17.29 -40.66 26.36
CA GLY A 541 -16.55 -40.53 27.62
C GLY A 541 -15.13 -41.10 27.60
N GLU A 542 -14.82 -42.00 26.66
CA GLU A 542 -13.50 -42.57 26.51
C GLU A 542 -12.45 -41.58 25.98
N LEU A 543 -12.88 -40.45 25.39
CA LEU A 543 -11.98 -39.40 24.87
C LEU A 543 -11.47 -38.47 26.00
N SER A 544 -10.68 -39.00 26.89
CA SER A 544 -10.22 -38.31 28.11
C SER A 544 -9.41 -37.04 27.86
N ALA A 545 -8.76 -36.89 26.68
CA ALA A 545 -7.97 -35.75 26.31
C ALA A 545 -8.76 -34.65 25.53
N LEU A 546 -10.05 -34.88 25.29
CA LEU A 546 -10.88 -33.98 24.48
C LEU A 546 -11.07 -32.64 25.19
N THR A 547 -10.68 -31.54 24.52
CA THR A 547 -10.82 -30.16 25.01
C THR A 547 -11.78 -29.34 24.19
N GLN A 548 -11.95 -29.68 22.90
CA GLN A 548 -12.82 -28.97 21.97
C GLN A 548 -13.69 -29.97 21.19
N LEU A 549 -15.00 -29.74 21.18
CA LEU A 549 -15.99 -30.53 20.46
C LEU A 549 -16.98 -29.61 19.76
N GLU A 550 -17.07 -29.70 18.43
CA GLU A 550 -18.08 -29.00 17.64
C GLU A 550 -19.13 -29.98 17.12
N LEU A 551 -20.40 -29.74 17.49
CA LEU A 551 -21.55 -30.59 17.19
C LEU A 551 -22.76 -29.82 16.62
N ARG A 552 -22.53 -28.75 15.87
CA ARG A 552 -23.64 -28.04 15.19
C ARG A 552 -24.28 -28.97 14.15
N ALA A 553 -25.34 -29.67 14.52
CA ALA A 553 -25.98 -30.69 13.68
C ALA A 553 -27.51 -30.60 13.77
N LYS A 554 -28.18 -30.23 12.68
CA LYS A 554 -29.64 -30.06 12.62
C LYS A 554 -30.46 -31.33 12.87
N ARG A 555 -29.86 -32.53 12.78
CA ARG A 555 -30.54 -33.83 12.93
C ARG A 555 -30.27 -34.50 14.26
N LEU A 556 -29.37 -33.94 15.08
CA LEU A 556 -29.07 -34.51 16.39
C LEU A 556 -30.15 -34.10 17.39
N GLU A 557 -30.84 -35.09 17.95
CA GLU A 557 -31.98 -34.88 18.86
C GLU A 557 -31.54 -34.60 20.30
N CYS A 558 -30.48 -35.25 20.75
CA CYS A 558 -29.96 -35.08 22.10
C CYS A 558 -28.44 -35.30 22.16
N LEU A 559 -27.80 -34.70 23.15
CA LEU A 559 -26.41 -34.96 23.47
C LEU A 559 -26.26 -36.19 24.36
N SER A 560 -25.15 -36.90 24.19
CA SER A 560 -24.82 -38.07 25.02
C SER A 560 -24.46 -37.64 26.45
N VAL A 561 -24.97 -38.31 27.45
CA VAL A 561 -24.72 -38.06 28.88
C VAL A 561 -23.23 -38.29 29.22
N GLU A 562 -22.60 -39.22 28.52
CA GLU A 562 -21.19 -39.60 28.69
C GLU A 562 -20.20 -38.49 28.30
N LEU A 563 -20.68 -37.40 27.71
CA LEU A 563 -19.86 -36.19 27.55
C LEU A 563 -19.36 -35.62 28.89
N GLY A 564 -20.07 -35.85 29.99
CA GLY A 564 -19.62 -35.51 31.32
C GLY A 564 -18.39 -36.30 31.78
N GLU A 565 -18.10 -37.46 31.20
CA GLU A 565 -16.89 -38.25 31.49
C GLU A 565 -15.63 -37.71 30.82
N CYS A 566 -15.75 -36.80 29.83
CA CYS A 566 -14.65 -36.13 29.19
C CYS A 566 -14.01 -35.06 30.12
N ARG A 567 -13.11 -35.48 31.00
CA ARG A 567 -12.56 -34.67 32.10
C ARG A 567 -11.93 -33.31 31.68
N GLN A 568 -11.43 -33.21 30.44
CA GLN A 568 -10.80 -31.99 29.94
C GLN A 568 -11.75 -31.13 29.10
N LEU A 569 -12.94 -31.61 28.78
CA LEU A 569 -13.92 -30.86 28.02
C LEU A 569 -14.61 -29.83 28.92
N LYS A 570 -14.45 -28.55 28.61
CA LYS A 570 -15.10 -27.43 29.30
C LYS A 570 -16.30 -26.94 28.51
N ARG A 571 -17.21 -26.19 29.16
CA ARG A 571 -18.34 -25.55 28.45
C ARG A 571 -17.84 -24.64 27.31
N SER A 572 -16.76 -23.90 27.53
CA SER A 572 -16.10 -23.03 26.53
C SER A 572 -15.56 -23.83 25.32
N GLY A 573 -15.19 -25.08 25.50
CA GLY A 573 -14.71 -25.96 24.43
C GLY A 573 -15.83 -26.71 23.68
N LEU A 574 -17.09 -26.67 24.19
CA LEU A 574 -18.23 -27.33 23.58
C LEU A 574 -19.03 -26.34 22.73
N VAL A 575 -18.91 -26.47 21.41
CA VAL A 575 -19.61 -25.63 20.42
C VAL A 575 -20.86 -26.41 19.92
N VAL A 576 -22.02 -26.09 20.48
CA VAL A 576 -23.33 -26.68 20.16
C VAL A 576 -24.41 -25.61 20.12
N GLU A 577 -25.54 -25.91 19.52
CA GLU A 577 -26.75 -25.09 19.58
C GLU A 577 -27.30 -25.10 21.02
N GLU A 578 -27.86 -23.98 21.50
CA GLU A 578 -28.34 -23.83 22.87
C GLU A 578 -29.46 -24.85 23.22
N ASP A 579 -30.36 -25.10 22.28
CA ASP A 579 -31.44 -26.07 22.44
C ASP A 579 -30.89 -27.48 22.64
N LEU A 580 -29.88 -27.86 21.88
CA LEU A 580 -29.21 -29.15 22.00
C LEU A 580 -28.42 -29.26 23.32
N PHE A 581 -27.76 -28.19 23.77
CA PHE A 581 -27.10 -28.16 25.08
C PHE A 581 -28.12 -28.38 26.22
N ASN A 582 -29.33 -27.86 26.08
CA ASN A 582 -30.39 -27.99 27.08
C ASN A 582 -30.92 -29.42 27.22
N THR A 583 -30.66 -30.32 26.28
CA THR A 583 -31.00 -31.76 26.40
C THR A 583 -30.14 -32.49 27.42
N LEU A 584 -28.97 -31.97 27.80
CA LEU A 584 -28.11 -32.59 28.81
C LEU A 584 -28.72 -32.52 30.21
N PRO A 585 -28.53 -33.57 31.04
CA PRO A 585 -28.85 -33.52 32.45
C PRO A 585 -28.14 -32.40 33.20
N THR A 586 -28.78 -31.91 34.26
CA THR A 586 -28.24 -30.78 35.07
C THR A 586 -26.86 -31.10 35.65
N GLU A 587 -26.63 -32.34 36.06
CA GLU A 587 -25.37 -32.81 36.63
C GLU A 587 -24.21 -32.70 35.60
N VAL A 588 -24.45 -33.09 34.36
CA VAL A 588 -23.45 -33.00 33.27
C VAL A 588 -23.16 -31.54 32.91
N LYS A 589 -24.19 -30.70 32.86
CA LYS A 589 -24.01 -29.25 32.64
C LYS A 589 -23.15 -28.64 33.73
N GLU A 590 -23.40 -28.98 35.00
CA GLU A 590 -22.60 -28.46 36.11
C GLU A 590 -21.15 -28.94 36.05
N GLN A 591 -20.90 -30.19 35.63
CA GLN A 591 -19.54 -30.69 35.45
C GLN A 591 -18.78 -29.90 34.40
N LEU A 592 -19.39 -29.65 33.24
CA LEU A 592 -18.79 -28.87 32.17
C LEU A 592 -18.49 -27.40 32.61
N TRP A 593 -19.34 -26.79 33.45
CA TRP A 593 -19.14 -25.46 33.98
C TRP A 593 -18.14 -25.40 35.12
N LYS A 594 -18.06 -26.42 35.99
CA LYS A 594 -17.04 -26.50 37.06
C LYS A 594 -15.64 -26.56 36.47
N ALA A 595 -15.47 -27.31 35.39
CA ALA A 595 -14.21 -27.38 34.66
C ALA A 595 -13.76 -26.02 34.09
N ASP A 596 -14.67 -25.09 33.76
CA ASP A 596 -14.32 -23.73 33.33
C ASP A 596 -13.82 -22.81 34.48
N LYS A 597 -14.22 -23.12 35.73
CA LYS A 597 -13.88 -22.27 36.89
C LYS A 597 -12.56 -22.66 37.57
N GLU A 598 -12.02 -23.83 37.29
CA GLU A 598 -10.70 -24.21 37.79
C GLU A 598 -9.60 -23.51 36.97
N PRO A 599 -8.75 -22.65 37.61
CA PRO A 599 -7.60 -22.08 36.91
C PRO A 599 -6.63 -23.19 36.54
N GLU A 600 -6.08 -23.12 35.32
CA GLU A 600 -4.99 -23.99 34.88
C GLU A 600 -3.77 -23.78 35.81
N TYR A 601 -3.66 -24.58 36.85
CA TYR A 601 -2.48 -24.61 37.72
C TYR A 601 -1.34 -25.28 36.93
N ARG A 602 -0.56 -24.49 36.21
CA ARG A 602 0.74 -24.93 35.70
C ARG A 602 1.75 -24.84 36.85
N PRO A 603 2.24 -25.96 37.41
CA PRO A 603 3.38 -25.88 38.28
C PRO A 603 4.56 -25.36 37.47
N LEU A 604 5.09 -24.21 37.91
CA LEU A 604 6.41 -23.72 37.48
C LEU A 604 7.45 -24.78 37.86
N THR A 605 7.76 -25.70 36.99
CA THR A 605 9.00 -26.50 37.11
C THR A 605 10.14 -25.65 36.60
N HIS A 606 10.89 -25.10 37.53
CA HIS A 606 12.27 -24.67 37.32
C HIS A 606 13.05 -25.84 36.70
N ARG A 607 13.52 -25.67 35.47
CA ARG A 607 14.90 -26.00 35.03
C ARG A 607 15.13 -25.52 33.60
#